data_0343cae029bc4b7f10a856a9ff00ab14
#
_entry.id   0343cae029bc4b7f10a856a9ff00ab14
#
_cell.length_a   1.000
_cell.length_b   1.000
_cell.length_c   1.000
_cell.angle_alpha   90.00
_cell.angle_beta   90.00
_cell.angle_gamma   90.00
#
_symmetry.space_group_name_H-M   'P 1'
#
loop_
_entity.id
_entity.type
_entity.pdbx_description
1 polymer ?
#
loop_
_entity_poly.entity_id
_entity_poly.type
_entity_poly.pdbx_seq_one_letter_code
_entity_poly.pdbx_strand_id
1 'polypeptide(L)'
;MQHYLIVWSFPTVEGAWESCSGFAEYINSGAQGDKFDGFELKYRVCEPVSGSGVAIAEASDIGKVWAHLGPWIKGYGIEFDVTAVVSDAQFAMMWPGVEAAAADC
;
A
#
# COMPACT_ATOMS: atom_id res chain seq x y z
N MET A 1 1.21 1.61 -14.55
CA MET A 1 1.72 2.26 -13.35
C MET A 1 2.54 1.28 -12.52
N GLN A 2 3.39 1.79 -11.65
CA GLN A 2 4.19 0.98 -10.74
C GLN A 2 3.30 0.35 -9.68
N HIS A 3 3.55 -0.92 -9.35
CA HIS A 3 2.87 -1.60 -8.24
C HIS A 3 3.67 -1.46 -6.95
N TYR A 4 2.95 -1.33 -5.83
CA TYR A 4 3.55 -1.22 -4.50
C TYR A 4 2.86 -2.16 -3.53
N LEU A 5 3.67 -2.89 -2.77
CA LEU A 5 3.19 -3.67 -1.63
C LEU A 5 3.31 -2.79 -0.39
N ILE A 6 2.21 -2.61 0.31
CA ILE A 6 2.13 -1.77 1.50
C ILE A 6 1.77 -2.67 2.67
N VAL A 7 2.66 -2.74 3.65
CA VAL A 7 2.42 -3.48 4.88
C VAL A 7 2.36 -2.46 6.01
N TRP A 8 1.33 -2.54 6.85
CA TRP A 8 1.20 -1.58 7.94
C TRP A 8 0.99 -2.28 9.28
N SER A 9 1.33 -1.54 10.36
CA SER A 9 1.04 -1.97 11.71
C SER A 9 0.87 -0.76 12.62
N PHE A 10 0.00 -0.91 13.62
CA PHE A 10 -0.10 0.06 14.69
C PHE A 10 0.99 -0.22 15.72
N PRO A 11 1.59 0.82 16.32
CA PRO A 11 2.59 0.63 17.37
C PRO A 11 2.05 -0.06 18.61
N THR A 12 0.75 0.11 18.90
CA THR A 12 0.10 -0.49 20.07
C THR A 12 -1.25 -1.07 19.72
N VAL A 13 -1.67 -2.09 20.46
CA VAL A 13 -3.00 -2.70 20.32
C VAL A 13 -4.09 -1.69 20.68
N GLU A 14 -3.84 -0.87 21.68
CA GLU A 14 -4.78 0.17 22.12
C GLU A 14 -5.00 1.21 21.02
N GLY A 15 -3.93 1.65 20.36
CA GLY A 15 -4.03 2.58 19.23
C GLY A 15 -4.81 1.98 18.07
N ALA A 16 -4.60 0.70 17.77
CA ALA A 16 -5.35 -0.02 16.76
C ALA A 16 -6.84 -0.04 17.08
N TRP A 17 -7.17 -0.39 18.32
CA TRP A 17 -8.56 -0.44 18.78
C TRP A 17 -9.25 0.92 18.65
N GLU A 18 -8.58 1.99 19.09
CA GLU A 18 -9.13 3.35 19.01
C GLU A 18 -9.40 3.81 17.59
N SER A 19 -8.67 3.27 16.61
CA SER A 19 -8.79 3.63 15.21
C SER A 19 -9.88 2.87 14.45
N CYS A 20 -10.42 1.79 15.04
CA CYS A 20 -11.37 0.91 14.34
C CYS A 20 -12.61 1.64 13.84
N SER A 21 -13.21 2.47 14.68
CA SER A 21 -14.43 3.20 14.30
C SER A 21 -14.18 4.15 13.14
N GLY A 22 -13.07 4.88 13.17
CA GLY A 22 -12.70 5.81 12.11
C GLY A 22 -12.44 5.08 10.79
N PHE A 23 -11.77 3.96 10.83
CA PHE A 23 -11.50 3.17 9.63
C PHE A 23 -12.78 2.56 9.06
N ALA A 24 -13.65 2.01 9.91
CA ALA A 24 -14.95 1.48 9.50
C ALA A 24 -15.79 2.57 8.83
N GLU A 25 -15.82 3.77 9.40
CA GLU A 25 -16.52 4.90 8.81
C GLU A 25 -15.94 5.29 7.44
N TYR A 26 -14.62 5.30 7.32
CA TYR A 26 -13.94 5.58 6.05
C TYR A 26 -14.38 4.59 4.97
N ILE A 27 -14.40 3.29 5.27
CA ILE A 27 -14.85 2.25 4.35
C ILE A 27 -16.33 2.45 4.00
N ASN A 28 -17.17 2.67 5.01
CA ASN A 28 -18.62 2.80 4.81
C ASN A 28 -19.00 4.04 4.02
N SER A 29 -18.18 5.08 4.04
CA SER A 29 -18.42 6.29 3.26
C SER A 29 -17.83 6.23 1.84
N GLY A 30 -17.29 5.07 1.44
CA GLY A 30 -16.85 4.84 0.07
C GLY A 30 -15.34 4.84 -0.13
N ALA A 31 -14.55 4.92 0.95
CA ALA A 31 -13.08 4.86 0.90
C ALA A 31 -12.51 5.79 -0.19
N GLN A 32 -12.93 7.05 -0.20
CA GLN A 32 -12.66 7.98 -1.29
C GLN A 32 -11.18 8.28 -1.49
N GLY A 33 -10.37 8.15 -0.45
CA GLY A 33 -8.92 8.34 -0.54
C GLY A 33 -8.18 7.19 -1.20
N ASP A 34 -8.86 6.08 -1.52
CA ASP A 34 -8.24 4.91 -2.13
C ASP A 34 -8.00 5.06 -3.62
N LYS A 35 -8.56 6.09 -4.25
CA LYS A 35 -8.34 6.35 -5.67
C LYS A 35 -8.30 7.85 -5.94
N PHE A 36 -7.23 8.29 -6.59
CA PHE A 36 -7.10 9.67 -7.06
C PHE A 36 -6.11 9.68 -8.23
N ASP A 37 -5.86 10.86 -8.80
CA ASP A 37 -4.99 10.96 -9.95
C ASP A 37 -3.59 10.42 -9.65
N GLY A 38 -3.19 9.39 -10.40
CA GLY A 38 -1.89 8.74 -10.23
C GLY A 38 -1.82 7.68 -9.14
N PHE A 39 -2.95 7.32 -8.51
CA PHE A 39 -2.99 6.32 -7.46
C PHE A 39 -4.30 5.54 -7.47
N GLU A 40 -4.18 4.22 -7.29
CA GLU A 40 -5.36 3.36 -7.08
C GLU A 40 -5.00 2.21 -6.15
N LEU A 41 -5.72 2.10 -5.04
CA LEU A 41 -5.60 0.95 -4.16
C LEU A 41 -6.35 -0.22 -4.81
N LYS A 42 -5.67 -1.33 -5.05
CA LYS A 42 -6.25 -2.50 -5.73
C LYS A 42 -6.81 -3.52 -4.77
N TYR A 43 -6.18 -3.70 -3.62
CA TYR A 43 -6.58 -4.72 -2.65
C TYR A 43 -6.07 -4.34 -1.27
N ARG A 44 -6.88 -4.60 -0.25
CA ARG A 44 -6.49 -4.39 1.14
C ARG A 44 -7.12 -5.46 2.01
N VAL A 45 -6.31 -6.01 2.92
CA VAL A 45 -6.77 -6.92 3.96
C VAL A 45 -6.23 -6.43 5.29
N CYS A 46 -7.00 -6.66 6.35
CA CYS A 46 -6.66 -6.22 7.69
C CYS A 46 -6.63 -7.42 8.62
N GLU A 47 -5.65 -7.41 9.53
CA GLU A 47 -5.65 -8.27 10.70
C GLU A 47 -5.98 -7.37 11.91
N PRO A 48 -7.25 -7.36 12.37
CA PRO A 48 -7.69 -6.35 13.34
C PRO A 48 -7.27 -6.63 14.78
N VAL A 49 -6.92 -7.87 15.11
CA VAL A 49 -6.62 -8.25 16.49
C VAL A 49 -5.37 -7.57 17.01
N SER A 50 -4.30 -7.55 16.22
CA SER A 50 -3.06 -6.86 16.57
C SER A 50 -2.93 -5.50 15.89
N GLY A 51 -3.78 -5.20 14.91
CA GLY A 51 -3.75 -3.92 14.21
C GLY A 51 -2.72 -3.85 13.12
N SER A 52 -2.81 -4.73 12.14
CA SER A 52 -1.91 -4.77 11.01
C SER A 52 -2.67 -5.05 9.71
N GLY A 53 -1.98 -5.03 8.59
CA GLY A 53 -2.59 -5.37 7.32
C GLY A 53 -1.64 -5.22 6.14
N VAL A 54 -2.18 -5.57 4.97
CA VAL A 54 -1.43 -5.55 3.71
C VAL A 54 -2.32 -4.96 2.62
N ALA A 55 -1.71 -4.18 1.74
CA ALA A 55 -2.40 -3.66 0.57
C ALA A 55 -1.51 -3.71 -0.67
N ILE A 56 -2.14 -3.78 -1.83
CA ILE A 56 -1.48 -3.64 -3.13
C ILE A 56 -2.06 -2.38 -3.78
N ALA A 57 -1.19 -1.50 -4.25
CA ALA A 57 -1.60 -0.27 -4.92
C ALA A 57 -0.86 -0.12 -6.24
N GLU A 58 -1.48 0.59 -7.17
CA GLU A 58 -0.82 1.08 -8.37
C GLU A 58 -0.66 2.60 -8.24
N ALA A 59 0.54 3.11 -8.54
CA ALA A 59 0.81 4.53 -8.48
C ALA A 59 1.80 4.95 -9.54
N SER A 60 1.73 6.20 -9.95
CA SER A 60 2.67 6.74 -10.93
C SER A 60 4.08 6.88 -10.35
N ASP A 61 4.20 7.11 -9.06
CA ASP A 61 5.47 7.21 -8.34
C ASP A 61 5.24 7.03 -6.84
N ILE A 62 6.33 6.94 -6.09
CA ILE A 62 6.29 6.74 -4.64
C ILE A 62 5.65 7.94 -3.91
N GLY A 63 5.72 9.14 -4.49
CA GLY A 63 5.11 10.32 -3.90
C GLY A 63 3.59 10.20 -3.80
N LYS A 64 2.97 9.54 -4.76
CA LYS A 64 1.52 9.28 -4.74
C LYS A 64 1.15 8.29 -3.65
N VAL A 65 1.98 7.27 -3.42
CA VAL A 65 1.81 6.34 -2.30
C VAL A 65 1.91 7.11 -0.99
N TRP A 66 2.90 7.95 -0.84
CA TRP A 66 3.09 8.75 0.37
C TRP A 66 1.90 9.70 0.60
N ALA A 67 1.37 10.30 -0.47
CA ALA A 67 0.18 11.15 -0.36
C ALA A 67 -1.03 10.37 0.16
N HIS A 68 -1.20 9.12 -0.25
CA HIS A 68 -2.25 8.25 0.28
C HIS A 68 -2.03 7.92 1.76
N LEU A 69 -0.80 7.61 2.14
CA LEU A 69 -0.48 7.15 3.50
C LEU A 69 -0.34 8.29 4.51
N GLY A 70 -0.03 9.50 4.05
CA GLY A 70 0.24 10.65 4.92
C GLY A 70 -0.86 10.92 5.95
N PRO A 71 -2.14 10.96 5.58
CA PRO A 71 -3.22 11.17 6.54
C PRO A 71 -3.28 10.08 7.61
N TRP A 72 -3.00 8.84 7.26
CA TRP A 72 -2.99 7.72 8.20
C TRP A 72 -1.82 7.79 9.17
N ILE A 73 -0.64 8.20 8.67
CA ILE A 73 0.54 8.43 9.51
C ILE A 73 0.26 9.57 10.49
N LYS A 74 -0.20 10.71 9.98
CA LYS A 74 -0.43 11.90 10.78
C LYS A 74 -1.57 11.72 11.78
N GLY A 75 -2.68 11.09 11.32
CA GLY A 75 -3.88 10.96 12.15
C GLY A 75 -3.82 9.83 13.17
N TYR A 76 -3.12 8.74 12.85
CA TYR A 76 -3.16 7.53 13.67
C TYR A 76 -1.79 6.98 14.08
N GLY A 77 -0.71 7.54 13.56
CA GLY A 77 0.64 7.07 13.87
C GLY A 77 0.94 5.67 13.36
N ILE A 78 0.29 5.25 12.28
CA ILE A 78 0.48 3.93 11.69
C ILE A 78 1.88 3.85 11.06
N GLU A 79 2.56 2.74 11.26
CA GLU A 79 3.84 2.45 10.64
C GLU A 79 3.63 1.67 9.34
N PHE A 80 4.33 2.08 8.27
CA PHE A 80 4.19 1.48 6.95
C PHE A 80 5.54 1.02 6.41
N ASP A 81 5.54 -0.18 5.78
CA ASP A 81 6.61 -0.65 4.91
C ASP A 81 6.08 -0.64 3.49
N VAL A 82 6.79 0.03 2.58
CA VAL A 82 6.38 0.15 1.18
C VAL A 82 7.49 -0.43 0.30
N THR A 83 7.12 -1.39 -0.54
CA THR A 83 8.05 -2.08 -1.43
C THR A 83 7.53 -1.98 -2.87
N ALA A 84 8.38 -1.55 -3.80
CA ALA A 84 8.06 -1.59 -5.22
C ALA A 84 8.06 -3.05 -5.68
N VAL A 85 6.98 -3.48 -6.32
CA VAL A 85 6.80 -4.85 -6.79
C VAL A 85 6.28 -4.82 -8.22
N VAL A 86 6.28 -5.97 -8.87
CA VAL A 86 5.78 -6.07 -10.24
C VAL A 86 4.68 -7.12 -10.32
N SER A 87 3.73 -6.93 -11.24
CA SER A 87 2.74 -7.95 -11.55
C SER A 87 3.38 -9.06 -12.38
N ASP A 88 2.69 -10.19 -12.51
CA ASP A 88 3.15 -11.28 -13.37
C ASP A 88 3.40 -10.82 -14.80
N ALA A 89 2.50 -10.01 -15.34
CA ALA A 89 2.65 -9.48 -16.69
C ALA A 89 3.87 -8.57 -16.82
N GLN A 90 4.10 -7.70 -15.84
CA GLN A 90 5.28 -6.84 -15.82
C GLN A 90 6.55 -7.65 -15.69
N PHE A 91 6.54 -8.66 -14.82
CA PHE A 91 7.69 -9.56 -14.66
C PHE A 91 8.05 -10.22 -15.99
N ALA A 92 7.06 -10.78 -16.67
CA ALA A 92 7.28 -11.46 -17.95
C ALA A 92 7.82 -10.52 -19.03
N MET A 93 7.38 -9.26 -19.02
CA MET A 93 7.86 -8.25 -19.96
C MET A 93 9.30 -7.81 -19.65
N MET A 94 9.68 -7.77 -18.39
CA MET A 94 11.00 -7.32 -17.95
C MET A 94 12.08 -8.39 -18.13
N TRP A 95 11.71 -9.65 -18.03
CA TRP A 95 12.65 -10.76 -17.96
C TRP A 95 13.68 -10.82 -19.11
N PRO A 96 13.28 -10.68 -20.40
CA PRO A 96 14.27 -10.75 -21.49
C PRO A 96 15.40 -9.73 -21.34
N GLY A 97 15.07 -8.51 -20.88
CA GLY A 97 16.08 -7.47 -20.67
C GLY A 97 17.00 -7.78 -19.48
N VAL A 98 16.44 -8.32 -18.42
CA VAL A 98 17.21 -8.72 -17.23
C VAL A 98 18.16 -9.89 -17.58
N GLU A 99 17.64 -10.88 -18.30
CA GLU A 99 18.43 -12.04 -18.73
C GLU A 99 19.59 -11.59 -19.62
N ALA A 100 19.33 -10.72 -20.57
CA ALA A 100 20.37 -10.18 -21.45
C ALA A 100 21.44 -9.40 -20.69
N ALA A 101 21.02 -8.57 -19.74
CA ALA A 101 21.94 -7.80 -18.89
C ALA A 101 22.81 -8.71 -18.03
N ALA A 102 22.26 -9.79 -17.48
CA ALA A 102 23.00 -10.75 -16.68
C ALA A 102 24.02 -11.53 -17.50
N ALA A 103 23.73 -11.80 -18.77
CA ALA A 103 24.65 -12.54 -19.64
C ALA A 103 25.92 -11.74 -19.97
N ASP A 104 25.87 -10.41 -19.85
CA ASP A 104 26.98 -9.52 -20.13
C ASP A 104 27.94 -9.35 -18.93
N CYS A 105 27.62 -9.92 -17.79
CA CYS A 105 28.42 -9.81 -16.57
C CYS A 105 29.46 -10.93 -16.42
#